data_fde5927badf771f9f12d84980015068f
#
_entry.id   fde5927badf771f9f12d84980015068f
#
_cell.length_a   1.000
_cell.length_b   1.000
_cell.length_c   1.000
_cell.angle_alpha   90.00
_cell.angle_beta   90.00
_cell.angle_gamma   90.00
#
_symmetry.space_group_name_H-M   'P 1'
#
loop_
_entity.id
_entity.type
_entity.pdbx_description
1 polymer ?
#
loop_
_entity_poly.entity_id
_entity_poly.type
_entity_poly.pdbx_seq_one_letter_code
_entity_poly.pdbx_strand_id
1 'polypeptide(L)'
;FYYKFIESNNAKDERWWSNNMDSRSVSAWMGLSFELVCLAHHRQIKAALGIAGVGTAISSWRSKADSDKNMPGFQIDMIIERADRIIHLCEMKFSTDRYAIADNYEMKLRERMGLFRMATKTRKTLVITFVTTYGVVDGKHKSIVHSEVTMDDLFKS
;
A
#
# COMPACT_ATOMS: atom_id res chain seq x y z
N PHE A 1 20.26 -0.35 3.59
CA PHE A 1 20.02 -0.60 5.00
C PHE A 1 21.21 -1.28 5.67
N TYR A 2 21.68 -2.45 5.18
CA TYR A 2 22.80 -3.21 5.73
C TYR A 2 24.05 -2.35 5.96
N TYR A 3 24.56 -1.71 4.90
CA TYR A 3 25.76 -0.85 4.99
C TYR A 3 25.59 0.35 5.92
N LYS A 4 24.39 0.91 5.99
CA LYS A 4 24.15 2.09 6.81
C LYS A 4 23.96 1.79 8.30
N PHE A 5 23.33 0.66 8.62
CA PHE A 5 22.86 0.38 9.99
C PHE A 5 23.52 -0.83 10.64
N ILE A 6 23.91 -1.83 9.87
CA ILE A 6 24.48 -3.07 10.42
C ILE A 6 26.00 -3.01 10.36
N GLU A 7 26.56 -2.75 9.18
CA GLU A 7 28.02 -2.76 9.02
C GLU A 7 28.69 -1.55 9.70
N SER A 8 28.11 -0.35 9.58
CA SER A 8 28.70 0.87 10.13
C SER A 8 28.65 0.98 11.66
N ASN A 9 27.73 0.31 12.32
CA ASN A 9 27.53 0.41 13.76
C ASN A 9 28.20 -0.69 14.57
N ASN A 10 28.95 -1.61 13.94
CA ASN A 10 29.59 -2.73 14.63
C ASN A 10 28.60 -3.54 15.53
N ALA A 11 27.34 -3.61 15.10
CA ALA A 11 26.21 -4.00 15.93
C ALA A 11 26.21 -5.50 16.22
N LYS A 12 26.98 -5.89 17.23
CA LYS A 12 26.81 -7.14 17.97
C LYS A 12 25.72 -7.02 19.04
N ASP A 13 24.90 -5.94 19.00
CA ASP A 13 23.82 -5.73 19.94
C ASP A 13 22.60 -6.54 19.49
N GLU A 14 22.36 -7.67 20.16
CA GLU A 14 21.18 -8.52 19.93
C GLU A 14 19.85 -7.78 20.13
N ARG A 15 19.88 -6.65 20.86
CA ARG A 15 18.70 -5.80 21.11
C ARG A 15 18.60 -4.61 20.16
N TRP A 16 19.49 -4.50 19.18
CA TRP A 16 19.52 -3.34 18.29
C TRP A 16 18.16 -3.10 17.61
N TRP A 17 17.52 -4.14 17.15
CA TRP A 17 16.20 -4.07 16.52
C TRP A 17 15.15 -3.53 17.47
N SER A 18 15.06 -4.09 18.68
CA SER A 18 14.08 -3.67 19.69
C SER A 18 14.28 -2.19 20.07
N ASN A 19 15.53 -1.74 20.14
CA ASN A 19 15.88 -0.38 20.55
C ASN A 19 15.69 0.65 19.42
N ASN A 20 15.59 0.22 18.16
CA ASN A 20 15.55 1.12 17.01
C ASN A 20 14.27 1.00 16.17
N MET A 21 13.31 0.17 16.56
CA MET A 21 12.06 -0.04 15.81
C MET A 21 11.28 1.26 15.56
N ASP A 22 11.32 2.18 16.51
CA ASP A 22 10.64 3.47 16.43
C ASP A 22 11.43 4.55 15.67
N SER A 23 12.66 4.25 15.23
CA SER A 23 13.43 5.21 14.47
C SER A 23 12.82 5.43 13.08
N ARG A 24 12.80 6.70 12.61
CA ARG A 24 12.28 7.05 11.28
C ARG A 24 12.91 6.25 10.15
N SER A 25 14.19 5.94 10.27
CA SER A 25 14.91 5.20 9.23
C SER A 25 14.52 3.74 9.17
N VAL A 26 14.33 3.10 10.33
CA VAL A 26 13.87 1.71 10.41
C VAL A 26 12.43 1.63 9.96
N SER A 27 11.57 2.54 10.41
CA SER A 27 10.16 2.61 9.99
C SER A 27 10.02 2.78 8.47
N ALA A 28 10.81 3.68 7.86
CA ALA A 28 10.81 3.85 6.41
C ALA A 28 11.28 2.59 5.68
N TRP A 29 12.31 1.93 6.18
CA TRP A 29 12.80 0.67 5.60
C TRP A 29 11.77 -0.45 5.72
N MET A 30 11.11 -0.59 6.86
CA MET A 30 10.05 -1.57 7.07
C MET A 30 8.88 -1.33 6.11
N GLY A 31 8.49 -0.06 5.90
CA GLY A 31 7.47 0.31 4.91
C GLY A 31 7.83 -0.16 3.51
N LEU A 32 9.03 0.18 3.02
CA LEU A 32 9.51 -0.24 1.70
C LEU A 32 9.62 -1.76 1.58
N SER A 33 10.12 -2.42 2.62
CA SER A 33 10.22 -3.89 2.64
C SER A 33 8.85 -4.55 2.58
N PHE A 34 7.87 -4.01 3.30
CA PHE A 34 6.49 -4.49 3.27
C PHE A 34 5.87 -4.33 1.88
N GLU A 35 6.09 -3.21 1.21
CA GLU A 35 5.63 -3.01 -0.18
C GLU A 35 6.21 -4.09 -1.12
N LEU A 36 7.50 -4.40 -1.00
CA LEU A 36 8.13 -5.45 -1.80
C LEU A 36 7.55 -6.84 -1.50
N VAL A 37 7.26 -7.13 -0.23
CA VAL A 37 6.59 -8.39 0.16
C VAL A 37 5.21 -8.45 -0.46
N CYS A 38 4.42 -7.39 -0.40
CA CYS A 38 3.10 -7.33 -1.02
C CYS A 38 3.16 -7.57 -2.54
N LEU A 39 4.10 -6.92 -3.23
CA LEU A 39 4.29 -7.11 -4.67
C LEU A 39 4.66 -8.54 -5.02
N ALA A 40 5.54 -9.18 -4.22
CA ALA A 40 5.92 -10.59 -4.40
C ALA A 40 4.74 -11.55 -4.15
N HIS A 41 3.82 -11.18 -3.26
CA HIS A 41 2.66 -12.01 -2.84
C HIS A 41 1.34 -11.56 -3.48
N HIS A 42 1.38 -10.95 -4.65
CA HIS A 42 0.17 -10.47 -5.33
C HIS A 42 -0.86 -11.57 -5.61
N ARG A 43 -0.42 -12.83 -5.75
CA ARG A 43 -1.32 -13.99 -5.92
C ARG A 43 -2.14 -14.25 -4.66
N GLN A 44 -1.51 -14.18 -3.50
CA GLN A 44 -2.17 -14.33 -2.20
C GLN A 44 -3.13 -13.17 -1.93
N ILE A 45 -2.74 -11.95 -2.31
CA ILE A 45 -3.65 -10.79 -2.25
C ILE A 45 -4.90 -11.05 -3.08
N LYS A 46 -4.76 -11.54 -4.32
CA LYS A 46 -5.92 -11.89 -5.15
C LYS A 46 -6.78 -13.00 -4.54
N ALA A 47 -6.16 -13.99 -3.93
CA ALA A 47 -6.88 -15.07 -3.24
C ALA A 47 -7.66 -14.53 -2.04
N ALA A 48 -7.04 -13.69 -1.21
CA ALA A 48 -7.70 -13.04 -0.07
C ALA A 48 -8.86 -12.14 -0.49
N LEU A 49 -8.76 -11.49 -1.63
CA LEU A 49 -9.85 -10.69 -2.23
C LEU A 49 -10.95 -11.53 -2.88
N GLY A 50 -10.80 -12.86 -2.93
CA GLY A 50 -11.76 -13.76 -3.58
C GLY A 50 -11.80 -13.65 -5.11
N ILE A 51 -10.72 -13.14 -5.73
CA ILE A 51 -10.65 -12.89 -7.18
C ILE A 51 -9.63 -13.77 -7.91
N ALA A 52 -9.16 -14.84 -7.28
CA ALA A 52 -8.18 -15.74 -7.89
C ALA A 52 -8.65 -16.32 -9.24
N GLY A 53 -9.97 -16.54 -9.40
CA GLY A 53 -10.59 -17.03 -10.63
C GLY A 53 -10.94 -15.95 -11.66
N VAL A 54 -10.71 -14.67 -11.36
CA VAL A 54 -11.00 -13.55 -12.26
C VAL A 54 -9.73 -13.18 -13.03
N GLY A 55 -9.85 -12.97 -14.34
CA GLY A 55 -8.76 -12.43 -15.14
C GLY A 55 -8.32 -11.06 -14.61
N THR A 56 -7.03 -10.91 -14.33
CA THR A 56 -6.46 -9.68 -13.75
C THR A 56 -5.18 -9.28 -14.44
N ALA A 57 -4.94 -7.97 -14.55
CA ALA A 57 -3.65 -7.37 -14.88
C ALA A 57 -3.14 -6.60 -13.66
N ILE A 58 -1.85 -6.76 -13.35
CA ILE A 58 -1.19 -6.03 -12.26
C ILE A 58 -0.23 -5.03 -12.85
N SER A 59 -0.30 -3.80 -12.37
CA SER A 59 0.52 -2.69 -12.80
C SER A 59 0.79 -1.73 -11.63
N SER A 60 1.59 -0.72 -11.89
CA SER A 60 1.76 0.45 -11.02
C SER A 60 1.51 1.71 -11.84
N TRP A 61 1.29 2.83 -11.15
CA TRP A 61 1.08 4.08 -11.84
C TRP A 61 1.76 5.24 -11.10
N ARG A 62 2.40 6.09 -11.90
CA ARG A 62 3.05 7.29 -11.39
C ARG A 62 2.73 8.47 -12.30
N SER A 63 2.31 9.58 -11.70
CA SER A 63 2.21 10.89 -12.35
C SER A 63 3.26 11.82 -11.80
N LYS A 64 3.93 12.56 -12.70
CA LYS A 64 4.79 13.67 -12.28
C LYS A 64 3.92 14.85 -11.89
N ALA A 65 4.42 15.68 -10.97
CA ALA A 65 3.81 16.96 -10.70
C ALA A 65 3.86 17.84 -11.97
N ASP A 66 2.77 18.50 -12.26
CA ASP A 66 2.65 19.48 -13.35
C ASP A 66 2.35 20.84 -12.73
N SER A 67 3.39 21.68 -12.65
CA SER A 67 3.29 23.02 -12.06
C SER A 67 2.37 23.94 -12.85
N ASP A 68 2.32 23.78 -14.18
CA ASP A 68 1.50 24.62 -15.05
C ASP A 68 0.00 24.34 -14.89
N LYS A 69 -0.35 23.12 -14.47
CA LYS A 69 -1.72 22.70 -14.18
C LYS A 69 -2.02 22.64 -12.68
N ASN A 70 -1.08 23.05 -11.84
CA ASN A 70 -1.18 22.94 -10.38
C ASN A 70 -1.60 21.52 -9.90
N MET A 71 -1.07 20.48 -10.60
CA MET A 71 -1.38 19.10 -10.31
C MET A 71 -0.25 18.47 -9.51
N PRO A 72 -0.52 17.92 -8.31
CA PRO A 72 0.49 17.22 -7.53
C PRO A 72 0.90 15.91 -8.21
N GLY A 73 2.17 15.55 -8.06
CA GLY A 73 2.63 14.21 -8.42
C GLY A 73 2.10 13.17 -7.44
N PHE A 74 1.75 12.00 -7.92
CA PHE A 74 1.35 10.90 -7.06
C PHE A 74 1.77 9.54 -7.65
N GLN A 75 1.78 8.54 -6.78
CA GLN A 75 2.17 7.18 -7.11
C GLN A 75 1.18 6.19 -6.51
N ILE A 76 0.89 5.14 -7.27
CA ILE A 76 0.16 3.95 -6.81
C ILE A 76 1.05 2.75 -7.11
N ASP A 77 1.51 2.08 -6.07
CA ASP A 77 2.53 1.04 -6.18
C ASP A 77 1.96 -0.28 -6.71
N MET A 78 0.68 -0.57 -6.45
CA MET A 78 0.00 -1.72 -7.02
C MET A 78 -1.43 -1.38 -7.45
N ILE A 79 -1.74 -1.75 -8.67
CA ILE A 79 -3.08 -1.67 -9.26
C ILE A 79 -3.45 -3.07 -9.73
N ILE A 80 -4.63 -3.54 -9.34
CA ILE A 80 -5.19 -4.80 -9.82
C ILE A 80 -6.41 -4.47 -10.69
N GLU A 81 -6.22 -4.54 -11.99
CA GLU A 81 -7.31 -4.35 -12.95
C GLU A 81 -7.99 -5.68 -13.23
N ARG A 82 -9.28 -5.75 -12.99
CA ARG A 82 -10.09 -6.95 -13.16
C ARG A 82 -10.83 -6.94 -14.50
N ALA A 83 -11.01 -8.12 -15.07
CA ALA A 83 -11.81 -8.31 -16.29
C ALA A 83 -13.30 -7.97 -16.09
N ASP A 84 -13.82 -8.09 -14.86
CA ASP A 84 -15.20 -7.75 -14.48
C ASP A 84 -15.42 -6.26 -14.17
N ARG A 85 -14.57 -5.40 -14.69
CA ARG A 85 -14.72 -3.92 -14.70
C ARG A 85 -14.49 -3.23 -13.35
N ILE A 86 -13.71 -3.82 -12.47
CA ILE A 86 -13.27 -3.21 -11.21
C ILE A 86 -11.75 -3.02 -11.26
N ILE A 87 -11.28 -1.91 -10.71
CA ILE A 87 -9.85 -1.61 -10.51
C ILE A 87 -9.62 -1.38 -9.03
N HIS A 88 -8.79 -2.23 -8.42
CA HIS A 88 -8.30 -2.03 -7.07
C HIS A 88 -7.06 -1.12 -7.11
N LEU A 89 -7.13 0.02 -6.44
CA LEU A 89 -6.00 0.86 -6.12
C LEU A 89 -5.50 0.44 -4.74
N CYS A 90 -4.35 -0.25 -4.71
CA CYS A 90 -3.87 -0.87 -3.48
C CYS A 90 -2.97 0.10 -2.72
N GLU A 91 -3.29 0.31 -1.44
CA GLU A 91 -2.48 1.04 -0.47
C GLU A 91 -1.82 0.05 0.49
N MET A 92 -0.49 -0.02 0.45
CA MET A 92 0.29 -0.93 1.27
C MET A 92 0.87 -0.17 2.45
N LYS A 93 0.51 -0.57 3.67
CA LYS A 93 0.90 0.13 4.90
C LYS A 93 1.43 -0.83 5.95
N PHE A 94 2.71 -0.68 6.27
CA PHE A 94 3.30 -1.30 7.45
C PHE A 94 2.95 -0.50 8.70
N SER A 95 2.52 -1.16 9.74
CA SER A 95 2.34 -0.57 11.08
C SER A 95 2.57 -1.64 12.14
N THR A 96 2.95 -1.20 13.34
CA THR A 96 3.15 -2.08 14.51
C THR A 96 1.84 -2.44 15.21
N ASP A 97 0.74 -1.82 14.79
CA ASP A 97 -0.63 -2.06 15.25
C ASP A 97 -1.59 -1.88 14.07
N ARG A 98 -2.91 -1.95 14.30
CA ARG A 98 -3.91 -1.66 13.27
C ARG A 98 -3.72 -0.25 12.70
N TYR A 99 -3.80 -0.14 11.38
CA TYR A 99 -3.55 1.13 10.69
C TYR A 99 -4.73 2.09 10.83
N ALA A 100 -4.46 3.30 11.36
CA ALA A 100 -5.45 4.35 11.47
C ALA A 100 -5.35 5.33 10.29
N ILE A 101 -6.45 5.50 9.57
CA ILE A 101 -6.54 6.47 8.47
C ILE A 101 -6.78 7.86 9.05
N ALA A 102 -5.87 8.81 8.81
CA ALA A 102 -6.03 10.20 9.21
C ALA A 102 -6.93 10.96 8.22
N ASP A 103 -7.58 12.03 8.71
CA ASP A 103 -8.50 12.87 7.91
C ASP A 103 -7.84 13.37 6.61
N ASN A 104 -6.63 13.90 6.73
CA ASN A 104 -5.87 14.41 5.59
C ASN A 104 -5.45 13.29 4.62
N TYR A 105 -5.33 12.07 5.09
CA TYR A 105 -4.95 10.93 4.26
C TYR A 105 -6.14 10.41 3.45
N GLU A 106 -7.33 10.36 4.05
CA GLU A 106 -8.55 10.04 3.30
C GLU A 106 -8.76 11.03 2.14
N MET A 107 -8.59 12.33 2.39
CA MET A 107 -8.68 13.35 1.34
C MET A 107 -7.70 13.08 0.19
N LYS A 108 -6.45 12.76 0.51
CA LYS A 108 -5.42 12.39 -0.49
C LYS A 108 -5.80 11.15 -1.29
N LEU A 109 -6.41 10.15 -0.67
CA LEU A 109 -6.86 8.94 -1.37
C LEU A 109 -7.98 9.27 -2.36
N ARG A 110 -8.95 10.09 -1.96
CA ARG A 110 -10.03 10.55 -2.85
C ARG A 110 -9.49 11.37 -4.03
N GLU A 111 -8.54 12.26 -3.76
CA GLU A 111 -7.84 13.03 -4.80
C GLU A 111 -7.12 12.11 -5.79
N ARG A 112 -6.35 11.12 -5.32
CA ARG A 112 -5.68 10.15 -6.17
C ARG A 112 -6.63 9.37 -7.06
N MET A 113 -7.77 8.93 -6.53
CA MET A 113 -8.79 8.26 -7.32
C MET A 113 -9.30 9.15 -8.45
N GLY A 114 -9.57 10.43 -8.16
CA GLY A 114 -9.99 11.42 -9.16
C GLY A 114 -8.94 11.64 -10.24
N LEU A 115 -7.69 11.85 -9.85
CA LEU A 115 -6.57 12.05 -10.76
C LEU A 115 -6.30 10.82 -11.63
N PHE A 116 -6.36 9.62 -11.04
CA PHE A 116 -6.23 8.38 -11.79
C PHE A 116 -7.33 8.24 -12.84
N ARG A 117 -8.58 8.51 -12.47
CA ARG A 117 -9.72 8.46 -13.39
C ARG A 117 -9.56 9.47 -14.54
N MET A 118 -9.14 10.69 -14.25
CA MET A 118 -8.92 11.74 -15.27
C MET A 118 -7.81 11.35 -16.24
N ALA A 119 -6.68 10.84 -15.72
CA ALA A 119 -5.53 10.49 -16.52
C ALA A 119 -5.77 9.26 -17.41
N THR A 120 -6.43 8.24 -16.89
CA THR A 120 -6.67 6.97 -17.60
C THR A 120 -7.96 6.99 -18.41
N LYS A 121 -8.86 7.93 -18.13
CA LYS A 121 -10.22 8.01 -18.71
C LYS A 121 -11.03 6.72 -18.54
N THR A 122 -10.67 5.92 -17.54
CA THR A 122 -11.33 4.65 -17.29
C THR A 122 -12.78 4.82 -16.88
N ARG A 123 -13.65 3.94 -17.39
CA ARG A 123 -15.05 3.81 -16.98
C ARG A 123 -15.27 2.67 -15.99
N LYS A 124 -14.21 1.98 -15.60
CA LYS A 124 -14.27 0.92 -14.60
C LYS A 124 -14.50 1.50 -13.20
N THR A 125 -15.06 0.71 -12.31
CA THR A 125 -15.24 1.09 -10.91
C THR A 125 -13.89 1.08 -10.21
N LEU A 126 -13.53 2.20 -9.59
CA LEU A 126 -12.32 2.31 -8.76
C LEU A 126 -12.66 2.02 -7.31
N VAL A 127 -11.88 1.17 -6.68
CA VAL A 127 -12.01 0.83 -5.26
C VAL A 127 -10.65 0.90 -4.58
N ILE A 128 -10.63 1.35 -3.32
CA ILE A 128 -9.41 1.36 -2.51
C ILE A 128 -9.32 0.05 -1.74
N THR A 129 -8.17 -0.60 -1.85
CA THR A 129 -7.83 -1.82 -1.11
C THR A 129 -6.63 -1.56 -0.24
N PHE A 130 -6.76 -1.78 1.06
CA PHE A 130 -5.64 -1.71 1.98
C PHE A 130 -5.01 -3.08 2.18
N VAL A 131 -3.70 -3.13 2.03
CA VAL A 131 -2.87 -4.26 2.44
C VAL A 131 -2.03 -3.79 3.61
N THR A 132 -2.31 -4.31 4.79
CA THR A 132 -1.70 -3.85 6.04
C THR A 132 -1.16 -5.00 6.86
N THR A 133 -0.36 -4.69 7.87
CA THR A 133 0.16 -5.71 8.80
C THR A 133 -0.99 -6.34 9.60
N TYR A 134 -1.88 -5.53 10.20
CA TYR A 134 -2.87 -5.97 11.19
C TYR A 134 -4.30 -5.52 10.90
N GLY A 135 -4.59 -5.02 9.71
CA GLY A 135 -5.91 -4.46 9.35
C GLY A 135 -6.01 -2.96 9.62
N VAL A 136 -7.14 -2.39 9.24
CA VAL A 136 -7.46 -0.95 9.40
C VAL A 136 -8.34 -0.76 10.63
N VAL A 137 -8.09 0.31 11.39
CA VAL A 137 -8.92 0.69 12.54
C VAL A 137 -10.34 1.02 12.09
N ASP A 138 -11.33 0.52 12.82
CA ASP A 138 -12.73 0.87 12.58
C ASP A 138 -12.99 2.33 12.96
N GLY A 139 -13.74 3.05 12.13
CA GLY A 139 -14.05 4.45 12.35
C GLY A 139 -14.61 5.15 11.11
N LYS A 140 -14.74 6.46 11.19
CA LYS A 140 -15.34 7.29 10.13
C LYS A 140 -14.66 7.18 8.76
N HIS A 141 -13.34 6.92 8.75
CA HIS A 141 -12.55 6.82 7.52
C HIS A 141 -12.56 5.44 6.89
N LYS A 142 -13.11 4.44 7.58
CA LYS A 142 -13.17 3.07 7.04
C LYS A 142 -14.09 2.96 5.82
N SER A 143 -15.00 3.88 5.64
CA SER A 143 -15.91 3.92 4.49
C SER A 143 -15.20 4.05 3.13
N ILE A 144 -13.95 4.57 3.09
CA ILE A 144 -13.17 4.60 1.85
C ILE A 144 -12.52 3.25 1.52
N VAL A 145 -12.40 2.38 2.51
CA VAL A 145 -11.76 1.06 2.37
C VAL A 145 -12.80 0.07 1.86
N HIS A 146 -12.67 -0.30 0.60
CA HIS A 146 -13.55 -1.31 -0.01
C HIS A 146 -13.16 -2.72 0.43
N SER A 147 -11.87 -3.00 0.51
CA SER A 147 -11.34 -4.33 0.84
C SER A 147 -10.07 -4.20 1.69
N GLU A 148 -9.88 -5.16 2.57
CA GLU A 148 -8.69 -5.28 3.41
C GLU A 148 -8.03 -6.64 3.19
N VAL A 149 -6.70 -6.62 3.16
CA VAL A 149 -5.85 -7.81 3.18
C VAL A 149 -4.82 -7.59 4.27
N THR A 150 -4.58 -8.58 5.10
CA THR A 150 -3.60 -8.51 6.17
C THR A 150 -2.33 -9.26 5.82
N MET A 151 -1.26 -9.01 6.56
CA MET A 151 0.00 -9.74 6.39
C MET A 151 -0.18 -11.26 6.53
N ASP A 152 -1.07 -11.71 7.43
CA ASP A 152 -1.37 -13.12 7.59
C ASP A 152 -1.93 -13.75 6.31
N ASP A 153 -2.71 -13.01 5.54
CA ASP A 153 -3.29 -13.48 4.27
C ASP A 153 -2.21 -13.72 3.20
N LEU A 154 -1.08 -12.99 3.28
CA LEU A 154 0.01 -13.13 2.31
C LEU A 154 0.74 -14.47 2.45
N PHE A 155 0.65 -15.11 3.61
CA PHE A 155 1.35 -16.37 3.92
C PHE A 155 0.41 -17.56 4.08
N LYS A 156 -0.88 -17.39 3.78
CA LYS A 156 -1.83 -18.50 3.65
C LYS A 156 -1.54 -19.27 2.35
N SER A 157 -1.40 -20.58 2.48
CA SER A 157 -1.25 -21.53 1.37
C SER A 157 -2.61 -21.86 0.74
#